data_4a825445e50c00e87d5d44079521cae7
#
_entry.id   4a825445e50c00e87d5d44079521cae7
#
_cell.length_a   1.000
_cell.length_b   1.000
_cell.length_c   1.000
_cell.angle_alpha   90.00
_cell.angle_beta   90.00
_cell.angle_gamma   90.00
#
_symmetry.space_group_name_H-M   'P 1'
#
loop_
_entity.id
_entity.type
_entity.pdbx_description
1 polymer ?
#
loop_
_entity_poly.entity_id
_entity_poly.type
_entity_poly.pdbx_seq_one_letter_code
_entity_poly.pdbx_strand_id
1 'polypeptide(L)'
;MSVPKDIAIVDTMIGFPADDFAMYDFIREQLKDPSAEFEFPVEYMFKQVPKELYGSSKDPVALTLNEMDKHGIEIGLIGVGGEVSRKALKEHPDRFVGQGSVDPNTGMEGIREMVRQYEAFGVRSFGAFNAGFNPQVGIDDAKMYPIYAKCVELDVPIFSCVGVPGPRFPMWPQKVELIDQVMYDFPELVFVTRHGCEPWEDLAIKLMLKWPNLYYSTTAFAPKFYPKSIIDYANTRGSDKIIYGGYFPMGLSLDRIMDDMQGLALKDDVWPKFLRDNARQVLKLT
;
A
#
# COMPACT_ATOMS: atom_id res chain seq x y z
N MET A 1 -19.08 13.19 12.79
CA MET A 1 -18.09 12.91 13.85
C MET A 1 -16.75 13.37 13.32
N SER A 2 -15.89 13.97 14.14
CA SER A 2 -14.56 14.44 13.67
C SER A 2 -13.54 13.31 13.86
N VAL A 3 -12.51 13.28 13.02
CA VAL A 3 -11.35 12.40 13.20
C VAL A 3 -10.75 12.63 14.60
N PRO A 4 -10.56 11.59 15.41
CA PRO A 4 -9.91 11.74 16.71
C PRO A 4 -8.47 12.24 16.55
N LYS A 5 -8.08 13.24 17.36
CA LYS A 5 -6.74 13.89 17.26
C LYS A 5 -5.67 13.21 18.11
N ASP A 6 -6.06 12.26 18.94
CA ASP A 6 -5.21 11.60 19.95
C ASP A 6 -4.80 10.15 19.54
N ILE A 7 -5.08 9.78 18.28
CA ILE A 7 -4.69 8.47 17.76
C ILE A 7 -3.34 8.63 17.04
N ALA A 8 -2.34 7.89 17.51
CA ALA A 8 -1.06 7.72 16.81
C ALA A 8 -1.27 6.90 15.53
N ILE A 9 -1.22 7.53 14.36
CA ILE A 9 -1.58 6.93 13.08
C ILE A 9 -0.44 6.04 12.57
N VAL A 10 -0.78 4.88 12.00
CA VAL A 10 0.13 4.06 11.20
C VAL A 10 -0.28 4.18 9.73
N ASP A 11 0.58 4.80 8.92
CA ASP A 11 0.35 4.92 7.47
C ASP A 11 1.02 3.77 6.72
N THR A 12 0.22 2.92 6.08
CA THR A 12 0.71 1.74 5.37
C THR A 12 1.17 2.01 3.94
N MET A 13 1.20 3.28 3.51
CA MET A 13 1.77 3.69 2.24
C MET A 13 2.20 5.15 2.23
N ILE A 14 3.40 5.40 2.69
CA ILE A 14 4.03 6.73 2.68
C ILE A 14 5.42 6.61 2.06
N GLY A 15 5.98 7.71 1.57
CA GLY A 15 7.31 7.73 0.98
C GLY A 15 7.98 9.09 1.10
N PHE A 16 9.03 9.26 0.32
CA PHE A 16 9.83 10.46 0.30
C PHE A 16 9.73 11.12 -1.08
N PRO A 17 9.62 12.45 -1.17
CA PRO A 17 9.73 13.12 -2.46
C PRO A 17 11.14 12.91 -3.01
N ALA A 18 11.21 12.44 -4.25
CA ALA A 18 12.46 12.32 -5.00
C ALA A 18 12.80 13.66 -5.71
N ASP A 19 13.92 13.71 -6.40
CA ASP A 19 14.30 14.88 -7.18
C ASP A 19 13.38 15.07 -8.39
N ASP A 20 12.88 13.97 -8.94
CA ASP A 20 11.99 13.91 -10.09
C ASP A 20 11.09 12.67 -10.04
N PHE A 21 10.42 12.36 -11.15
CA PHE A 21 9.53 11.21 -11.29
C PHE A 21 10.17 9.99 -11.98
N ALA A 22 11.52 9.91 -12.09
CA ALA A 22 12.22 8.79 -12.74
C ALA A 22 11.95 7.44 -12.05
N MET A 23 11.60 7.46 -10.77
CA MET A 23 11.18 6.25 -10.04
C MET A 23 9.99 5.51 -10.68
N TYR A 24 9.25 6.16 -11.59
CA TYR A 24 8.12 5.59 -12.33
C TYR A 24 8.46 5.17 -13.77
N ASP A 25 9.73 5.19 -14.17
CA ASP A 25 10.15 4.82 -15.53
C ASP A 25 9.77 3.38 -15.88
N PHE A 26 9.80 2.48 -14.91
CA PHE A 26 9.33 1.10 -15.10
C PHE A 26 7.86 1.01 -15.54
N ILE A 27 7.04 2.04 -15.23
CA ILE A 27 5.67 2.17 -15.74
C ILE A 27 5.72 2.72 -17.17
N ARG A 28 6.47 3.81 -17.41
CA ARG A 28 6.56 4.48 -18.72
C ARG A 28 6.98 3.53 -19.84
N GLU A 29 7.97 2.69 -19.58
CA GLU A 29 8.50 1.71 -20.54
C GLU A 29 7.46 0.70 -21.04
N GLN A 30 6.38 0.50 -20.30
CA GLN A 30 5.32 -0.45 -20.63
C GLN A 30 4.06 0.22 -21.22
N LEU A 31 3.95 1.56 -21.16
CA LEU A 31 2.81 2.29 -21.70
C LEU A 31 2.88 2.37 -23.23
N LYS A 32 1.71 2.34 -23.88
CA LYS A 32 1.56 2.34 -25.36
C LYS A 32 0.79 3.56 -25.86
N ASP A 33 0.57 4.55 -25.01
CA ASP A 33 -0.22 5.73 -25.30
C ASP A 33 0.50 7.00 -24.78
N PRO A 34 -0.03 8.21 -25.05
CA PRO A 34 0.62 9.47 -24.65
C PRO A 34 0.89 9.63 -23.14
N SER A 35 0.29 8.82 -22.28
CA SER A 35 0.59 8.88 -20.84
C SER A 35 2.04 8.46 -20.51
N ALA A 36 2.74 7.81 -21.43
CA ALA A 36 4.17 7.54 -21.33
C ALA A 36 5.02 8.83 -21.28
N GLU A 37 4.51 9.94 -21.85
CA GLU A 37 5.18 11.24 -21.88
C GLU A 37 4.84 12.12 -20.64
N PHE A 38 3.91 11.69 -19.79
CA PHE A 38 3.56 12.46 -18.59
C PHE A 38 4.71 12.42 -17.58
N GLU A 39 4.92 13.52 -16.90
CA GLU A 39 5.89 13.60 -15.82
C GLU A 39 5.61 12.55 -14.73
N PHE A 40 4.36 12.46 -14.30
CA PHE A 40 3.86 11.35 -13.48
C PHE A 40 2.91 10.48 -14.33
N PRO A 41 3.25 9.22 -14.67
CA PRO A 41 2.53 8.43 -15.68
C PRO A 41 1.07 8.15 -15.38
N VAL A 42 0.63 8.40 -14.14
CA VAL A 42 -0.76 8.21 -13.68
C VAL A 42 -1.40 9.52 -13.19
N GLU A 43 -0.85 10.68 -13.51
CA GLU A 43 -1.35 11.97 -13.02
C GLU A 43 -2.81 12.25 -13.38
N TYR A 44 -3.31 11.69 -14.47
CA TYR A 44 -4.72 11.81 -14.86
C TYR A 44 -5.71 11.18 -13.86
N MET A 45 -5.23 10.29 -12.98
CA MET A 45 -6.02 9.70 -11.88
C MET A 45 -6.16 10.65 -10.70
N PHE A 46 -5.29 11.65 -10.59
CA PHE A 46 -5.23 12.56 -9.46
C PHE A 46 -5.56 13.99 -9.89
N LYS A 47 -6.43 14.64 -9.13
CA LYS A 47 -6.81 16.02 -9.43
C LYS A 47 -5.66 17.01 -9.14
N GLN A 48 -4.84 16.69 -8.15
CA GLN A 48 -3.70 17.51 -7.70
C GLN A 48 -2.60 16.58 -7.19
N VAL A 49 -1.56 16.39 -7.99
CA VAL A 49 -0.33 15.73 -7.56
C VAL A 49 0.54 16.80 -6.87
N PRO A 50 1.12 16.54 -5.70
CA PRO A 50 1.98 17.50 -4.99
C PRO A 50 3.37 17.61 -5.66
N LYS A 51 3.39 18.02 -6.94
CA LYS A 51 4.61 18.10 -7.76
C LYS A 51 5.64 19.07 -7.19
N GLU A 52 5.19 20.10 -6.46
CA GLU A 52 6.02 21.09 -5.79
C GLU A 52 6.94 20.51 -4.71
N LEU A 53 6.64 19.31 -4.21
CA LEU A 53 7.49 18.62 -3.23
C LEU A 53 8.72 17.97 -3.88
N TYR A 54 8.63 17.62 -5.16
CA TYR A 54 9.71 16.95 -5.88
C TYR A 54 10.83 17.93 -6.20
N GLY A 55 12.08 17.55 -5.90
CA GLY A 55 13.24 18.43 -6.01
C GLY A 55 13.26 19.63 -5.04
N SER A 56 12.26 19.75 -4.13
CA SER A 56 12.13 20.92 -3.26
C SER A 56 13.02 20.87 -2.02
N SER A 57 13.49 19.70 -1.61
CA SER A 57 14.23 19.52 -0.36
C SER A 57 15.51 18.75 -0.56
N LYS A 58 16.60 19.22 0.09
CA LYS A 58 17.87 18.49 0.19
C LYS A 58 17.79 17.34 1.22
N ASP A 59 16.77 17.36 2.09
CA ASP A 59 16.52 16.31 3.09
C ASP A 59 15.06 15.87 3.00
N PRO A 60 14.74 14.93 2.08
CA PRO A 60 13.38 14.43 1.91
C PRO A 60 12.90 13.62 3.12
N VAL A 61 13.80 13.08 3.95
CA VAL A 61 13.43 12.36 5.18
C VAL A 61 12.89 13.34 6.21
N ALA A 62 13.62 14.44 6.47
CA ALA A 62 13.17 15.47 7.38
C ALA A 62 11.84 16.12 6.91
N LEU A 63 11.68 16.34 5.61
CA LEU A 63 10.43 16.84 5.04
C LEU A 63 9.27 15.90 5.37
N THR A 64 9.42 14.60 5.09
CA THR A 64 8.37 13.62 5.34
C THR A 64 8.08 13.47 6.85
N LEU A 65 9.09 13.48 7.71
CA LEU A 65 8.89 13.45 9.16
C LEU A 65 8.11 14.67 9.66
N ASN A 66 8.39 15.86 9.15
CA ASN A 66 7.64 17.07 9.51
C ASN A 66 6.16 16.97 9.10
N GLU A 67 5.89 16.42 7.90
CA GLU A 67 4.52 16.19 7.46
C GLU A 67 3.83 15.10 8.31
N MET A 68 4.54 14.04 8.68
CA MET A 68 4.03 13.01 9.60
C MET A 68 3.67 13.61 10.96
N ASP A 69 4.56 14.41 11.54
CA ASP A 69 4.36 15.05 12.86
C ASP A 69 3.17 16.00 12.84
N LYS A 70 3.03 16.80 11.79
CA LYS A 70 1.90 17.72 11.58
C LYS A 70 0.55 17.00 11.64
N HIS A 71 0.50 15.76 11.18
CA HIS A 71 -0.74 14.99 11.05
C HIS A 71 -0.87 13.82 12.04
N GLY A 72 0.04 13.71 13.01
CA GLY A 72 -0.01 12.65 14.03
C GLY A 72 0.27 11.25 13.50
N ILE A 73 1.01 11.13 12.37
CA ILE A 73 1.46 9.84 11.86
C ILE A 73 2.69 9.43 12.67
N GLU A 74 2.53 8.39 13.48
CA GLU A 74 3.60 7.85 14.32
C GLU A 74 4.55 6.97 13.51
N ILE A 75 4.01 6.05 12.71
CA ILE A 75 4.77 5.07 11.94
C ILE A 75 4.36 5.12 10.47
N GLY A 76 5.35 5.10 9.58
CA GLY A 76 5.18 4.98 8.14
C GLY A 76 5.76 3.68 7.58
N LEU A 77 4.98 2.95 6.78
CA LEU A 77 5.47 1.80 6.01
C LEU A 77 6.06 2.29 4.69
N ILE A 78 7.36 2.11 4.50
CA ILE A 78 8.14 2.61 3.35
C ILE A 78 8.81 1.49 2.58
N GLY A 79 8.92 1.61 1.26
CA GLY A 79 9.66 0.67 0.42
C GLY A 79 11.18 0.72 0.65
N VAL A 80 11.87 -0.42 0.67
CA VAL A 80 13.33 -0.50 0.93
C VAL A 80 14.20 -0.33 -0.33
N GLY A 81 13.60 -0.07 -1.50
CA GLY A 81 14.31 -0.04 -2.79
C GLY A 81 15.32 1.11 -2.96
N GLY A 82 15.08 2.27 -2.35
CA GLY A 82 15.90 3.47 -2.50
C GLY A 82 16.88 3.72 -1.36
N GLU A 83 17.96 4.48 -1.64
CA GLU A 83 18.94 4.87 -0.61
C GLU A 83 18.33 5.74 0.50
N VAL A 84 17.45 6.69 0.12
CA VAL A 84 16.74 7.57 1.06
C VAL A 84 15.93 6.73 2.06
N SER A 85 15.19 5.73 1.56
CA SER A 85 14.40 4.85 2.41
C SER A 85 15.26 4.01 3.37
N ARG A 86 16.39 3.48 2.87
CA ARG A 86 17.34 2.70 3.70
C ARG A 86 17.98 3.55 4.78
N LYS A 87 18.32 4.81 4.44
CA LYS A 87 18.81 5.78 5.42
C LYS A 87 17.76 6.06 6.49
N ALA A 88 16.51 6.35 6.07
CA ALA A 88 15.41 6.62 6.99
C ALA A 88 15.15 5.45 7.95
N LEU A 89 15.13 4.21 7.48
CA LEU A 89 14.98 3.02 8.33
C LEU A 89 16.11 2.89 9.37
N LYS A 90 17.33 3.27 9.01
CA LYS A 90 18.48 3.20 9.90
C LYS A 90 18.51 4.32 10.94
N GLU A 91 18.18 5.54 10.52
CA GLU A 91 18.27 6.73 11.36
C GLU A 91 17.02 6.96 12.22
N HIS A 92 15.86 6.47 11.77
CA HIS A 92 14.55 6.65 12.41
C HIS A 92 13.77 5.32 12.50
N PRO A 93 14.34 4.26 13.15
CA PRO A 93 13.72 2.94 13.23
C PRO A 93 12.44 2.92 14.07
N ASP A 94 12.18 3.95 14.86
CA ASP A 94 10.97 4.19 15.63
C ASP A 94 9.86 4.85 14.81
N ARG A 95 10.18 5.43 13.64
CA ARG A 95 9.24 6.15 12.78
C ARG A 95 8.92 5.41 11.48
N PHE A 96 9.81 4.55 11.02
CA PHE A 96 9.63 3.85 9.74
C PHE A 96 9.80 2.35 9.88
N VAL A 97 8.97 1.62 9.15
CA VAL A 97 9.09 0.17 8.97
C VAL A 97 9.25 -0.15 7.48
N GLY A 98 10.05 -1.16 7.17
CA GLY A 98 10.39 -1.51 5.80
C GLY A 98 9.34 -2.41 5.13
N GLN A 99 9.08 -2.14 3.87
CA GLN A 99 8.40 -3.04 2.95
C GLN A 99 9.35 -3.47 1.84
N GLY A 100 9.56 -4.76 1.72
CA GLY A 100 10.29 -5.35 0.61
C GLY A 100 9.47 -5.39 -0.68
N SER A 101 10.15 -5.68 -1.77
CA SER A 101 9.53 -5.93 -3.07
C SER A 101 10.18 -7.12 -3.75
N VAL A 102 9.44 -7.79 -4.64
CA VAL A 102 9.92 -8.95 -5.38
C VAL A 102 9.29 -8.97 -6.77
N ASP A 103 10.09 -9.35 -7.77
CA ASP A 103 9.59 -9.65 -9.12
C ASP A 103 9.45 -11.18 -9.28
N PRO A 104 8.22 -11.69 -9.45
CA PRO A 104 7.97 -13.12 -9.63
C PRO A 104 8.60 -13.69 -10.91
N ASN A 105 8.95 -12.85 -11.88
CA ASN A 105 9.60 -13.26 -13.12
C ASN A 105 11.07 -13.66 -12.92
N THR A 106 11.68 -13.34 -11.79
CA THR A 106 13.07 -13.67 -11.47
C THR A 106 13.25 -15.06 -10.82
N GLY A 107 12.16 -15.76 -10.55
CA GLY A 107 12.17 -17.10 -9.99
C GLY A 107 12.92 -17.18 -8.65
N MET A 108 13.84 -18.12 -8.50
CA MET A 108 14.58 -18.34 -7.24
C MET A 108 15.44 -17.14 -6.83
N GLU A 109 15.89 -16.29 -7.78
CA GLU A 109 16.62 -15.08 -7.40
C GLU A 109 15.74 -14.08 -6.67
N GLY A 110 14.48 -13.94 -7.08
CA GLY A 110 13.50 -13.15 -6.34
C GLY A 110 13.31 -13.63 -4.91
N ILE A 111 13.23 -14.95 -4.70
CA ILE A 111 13.10 -15.51 -3.35
C ILE A 111 14.36 -15.24 -2.50
N ARG A 112 15.55 -15.35 -3.07
CA ARG A 112 16.79 -14.99 -2.37
C ARG A 112 16.82 -13.49 -2.02
N GLU A 113 16.32 -12.64 -2.91
CA GLU A 113 16.21 -11.20 -2.67
C GLU A 113 15.23 -10.88 -1.54
N MET A 114 14.10 -11.58 -1.44
CA MET A 114 13.19 -11.46 -0.29
C MET A 114 13.93 -11.73 1.03
N VAL A 115 14.70 -12.80 1.09
CA VAL A 115 15.49 -13.15 2.29
C VAL A 115 16.52 -12.06 2.60
N ARG A 116 17.27 -11.59 1.59
CA ARG A 116 18.25 -10.51 1.79
C ARG A 116 17.62 -9.24 2.33
N GLN A 117 16.46 -8.83 1.78
CA GLN A 117 15.73 -7.64 2.27
C GLN A 117 15.23 -7.84 3.69
N TYR A 118 14.72 -9.03 4.02
CA TYR A 118 14.27 -9.35 5.37
C TYR A 118 15.41 -9.29 6.39
N GLU A 119 16.55 -9.91 6.08
CA GLU A 119 17.72 -9.94 6.97
C GLU A 119 18.41 -8.58 7.10
N ALA A 120 18.53 -7.83 5.98
CA ALA A 120 19.25 -6.57 5.96
C ALA A 120 18.47 -5.38 6.53
N PHE A 121 17.15 -5.36 6.36
CA PHE A 121 16.31 -4.21 6.69
C PHE A 121 15.18 -4.52 7.68
N GLY A 122 15.03 -5.76 8.12
CA GLY A 122 13.96 -6.15 9.03
C GLY A 122 12.56 -5.84 8.48
N VAL A 123 12.35 -6.05 7.16
CA VAL A 123 11.07 -5.72 6.52
C VAL A 123 9.90 -6.43 7.20
N ARG A 124 8.79 -5.71 7.34
CA ARG A 124 7.55 -6.19 7.98
C ARG A 124 6.47 -6.60 6.99
N SER A 125 6.73 -6.46 5.71
CA SER A 125 5.82 -6.90 4.63
C SER A 125 6.56 -6.96 3.30
N PHE A 126 5.92 -7.60 2.30
CA PHE A 126 6.31 -7.48 0.90
C PHE A 126 5.20 -6.84 0.09
N GLY A 127 5.58 -6.04 -0.92
CA GLY A 127 4.66 -5.39 -1.85
C GLY A 127 4.68 -6.08 -3.22
N ALA A 128 3.51 -6.19 -3.87
CA ALA A 128 3.37 -6.70 -5.23
C ALA A 128 2.48 -5.77 -6.07
N PHE A 129 2.95 -5.43 -7.27
CA PHE A 129 2.19 -4.70 -8.27
C PHE A 129 2.01 -5.58 -9.51
N ASN A 130 1.04 -6.48 -9.46
CA ASN A 130 0.85 -7.56 -10.43
C ASN A 130 0.66 -7.09 -11.87
N ALA A 131 -0.06 -5.98 -12.09
CA ALA A 131 -0.19 -5.38 -13.41
C ALA A 131 1.08 -4.66 -13.90
N GLY A 132 1.96 -4.27 -13.00
CA GLY A 132 3.23 -3.57 -13.31
C GLY A 132 4.40 -4.50 -13.56
N PHE A 133 4.28 -5.81 -13.31
CA PHE A 133 5.32 -6.76 -13.69
C PHE A 133 5.46 -6.88 -15.21
N ASN A 134 6.66 -7.15 -15.70
CA ASN A 134 6.91 -7.33 -17.13
C ASN A 134 7.70 -8.64 -17.38
N PRO A 135 7.05 -9.70 -17.92
CA PRO A 135 5.61 -9.78 -18.25
C PRO A 135 4.70 -9.73 -17.01
N GLN A 136 3.44 -9.31 -17.22
CA GLN A 136 2.42 -9.29 -16.18
C GLN A 136 2.22 -10.69 -15.56
N VAL A 137 1.97 -10.73 -14.25
CA VAL A 137 1.76 -11.98 -13.49
C VAL A 137 0.49 -11.82 -12.64
N GLY A 138 -0.47 -12.74 -12.82
CA GLY A 138 -1.72 -12.74 -12.05
C GLY A 138 -1.50 -13.00 -10.56
N ILE A 139 -2.44 -12.53 -9.73
CA ILE A 139 -2.40 -12.81 -8.28
C ILE A 139 -2.36 -14.32 -8.00
N ASP A 140 -3.10 -15.13 -8.77
CA ASP A 140 -3.18 -16.59 -8.65
C ASP A 140 -2.19 -17.36 -9.54
N ASP A 141 -1.26 -16.67 -10.20
CA ASP A 141 -0.26 -17.31 -11.06
C ASP A 141 0.72 -18.16 -10.24
N ALA A 142 1.11 -19.31 -10.78
CA ALA A 142 2.07 -20.22 -10.17
C ALA A 142 3.42 -19.56 -9.82
N LYS A 143 3.82 -18.49 -10.53
CA LYS A 143 5.02 -17.70 -10.21
C LYS A 143 4.91 -16.94 -8.88
N MET A 144 3.69 -16.60 -8.44
CA MET A 144 3.45 -15.95 -7.16
C MET A 144 3.50 -16.91 -5.97
N TYR A 145 3.25 -18.20 -6.18
CA TYR A 145 3.15 -19.19 -5.10
C TYR A 145 4.43 -19.32 -4.25
N PRO A 146 5.64 -19.36 -4.83
CA PRO A 146 6.87 -19.35 -4.02
C PRO A 146 7.01 -18.09 -3.16
N ILE A 147 6.51 -16.93 -3.64
CA ILE A 147 6.51 -15.67 -2.89
C ILE A 147 5.55 -15.76 -1.70
N TYR A 148 4.34 -16.28 -1.91
CA TYR A 148 3.36 -16.48 -0.84
C TYR A 148 3.88 -17.45 0.22
N ALA A 149 4.45 -18.59 -0.20
CA ALA A 149 5.08 -19.54 0.70
C ALA A 149 6.20 -18.88 1.51
N LYS A 150 7.02 -18.02 0.89
CA LYS A 150 8.08 -17.29 1.59
C LYS A 150 7.53 -16.25 2.56
N CYS A 151 6.45 -15.55 2.22
CA CYS A 151 5.78 -14.64 3.15
C CYS A 151 5.25 -15.38 4.39
N VAL A 152 4.65 -16.56 4.20
CA VAL A 152 4.22 -17.43 5.32
C VAL A 152 5.41 -17.88 6.16
N GLU A 153 6.49 -18.37 5.54
CA GLU A 153 7.71 -18.80 6.25
C GLU A 153 8.35 -17.68 7.06
N LEU A 154 8.42 -16.46 6.51
CA LEU A 154 8.97 -15.29 7.18
C LEU A 154 7.98 -14.63 8.15
N ASP A 155 6.75 -15.12 8.19
CA ASP A 155 5.66 -14.60 9.03
C ASP A 155 5.38 -13.10 8.80
N VAL A 156 5.36 -12.69 7.53
CA VAL A 156 5.08 -11.31 7.07
C VAL A 156 3.94 -11.27 6.05
N PRO A 157 3.09 -10.22 6.05
CA PRO A 157 2.02 -10.07 5.08
C PRO A 157 2.54 -9.72 3.68
N ILE A 158 1.71 -10.05 2.67
CA ILE A 158 1.85 -9.47 1.35
C ILE A 158 0.82 -8.36 1.13
N PHE A 159 1.27 -7.21 0.64
CA PHE A 159 0.44 -6.09 0.19
C PHE A 159 0.41 -6.09 -1.33
N SER A 160 -0.71 -6.47 -1.93
CA SER A 160 -0.85 -6.57 -3.38
C SER A 160 -1.82 -5.53 -3.93
N CYS A 161 -1.46 -4.91 -5.06
CA CYS A 161 -2.37 -4.04 -5.80
C CYS A 161 -3.52 -4.87 -6.38
N VAL A 162 -4.75 -4.43 -6.13
CA VAL A 162 -5.99 -5.12 -6.53
C VAL A 162 -6.97 -4.11 -7.11
N GLY A 163 -7.77 -4.51 -8.09
CA GLY A 163 -8.67 -3.62 -8.79
C GLY A 163 -8.11 -3.13 -10.12
N VAL A 164 -8.74 -2.13 -10.71
CA VAL A 164 -8.27 -1.54 -11.96
C VAL A 164 -6.98 -0.75 -11.72
N PRO A 165 -5.86 -1.08 -12.38
CA PRO A 165 -4.59 -0.39 -12.16
C PRO A 165 -4.67 1.08 -12.59
N GLY A 166 -3.98 1.97 -11.85
CA GLY A 166 -3.84 3.37 -12.22
C GLY A 166 -3.17 3.57 -13.58
N PRO A 167 -1.99 2.98 -13.86
CA PRO A 167 -1.41 2.97 -15.19
C PRO A 167 -2.31 2.26 -16.20
N ARG A 168 -2.27 2.70 -17.46
CA ARG A 168 -3.06 2.11 -18.56
C ARG A 168 -2.55 0.74 -18.98
N PHE A 169 -2.50 -0.16 -18.00
CA PHE A 169 -2.15 -1.57 -18.15
C PHE A 169 -3.40 -2.44 -18.22
N PRO A 170 -3.35 -3.62 -18.87
CA PRO A 170 -4.42 -4.61 -18.74
C PRO A 170 -4.64 -4.98 -17.27
N MET A 171 -5.91 -4.98 -16.83
CA MET A 171 -6.29 -5.16 -15.42
C MET A 171 -6.38 -6.62 -14.97
N TRP A 172 -6.29 -7.59 -15.89
CA TRP A 172 -6.54 -9.01 -15.60
C TRP A 172 -5.72 -9.56 -14.43
N PRO A 173 -4.45 -9.10 -14.18
CA PRO A 173 -3.65 -9.67 -13.10
C PRO A 173 -4.12 -9.30 -11.70
N GLN A 174 -4.98 -8.28 -11.57
CA GLN A 174 -5.39 -7.66 -10.31
C GLN A 174 -6.89 -7.83 -10.00
N LYS A 175 -7.55 -8.77 -10.63
CA LYS A 175 -8.96 -9.05 -10.34
C LYS A 175 -9.14 -9.63 -8.94
N VAL A 176 -10.15 -9.14 -8.22
CA VAL A 176 -10.45 -9.58 -6.83
C VAL A 176 -10.73 -11.07 -6.74
N GLU A 177 -11.38 -11.66 -7.75
CA GLU A 177 -11.70 -13.10 -7.78
C GLU A 177 -10.48 -14.01 -7.67
N LEU A 178 -9.30 -13.56 -8.15
CA LEU A 178 -8.06 -14.35 -8.12
C LEU A 178 -7.54 -14.59 -6.69
N ILE A 179 -7.94 -13.76 -5.74
CA ILE A 179 -7.55 -13.87 -4.33
C ILE A 179 -8.14 -15.14 -3.71
N ASP A 180 -9.32 -15.58 -4.16
CA ASP A 180 -10.05 -16.69 -3.52
C ASP A 180 -9.23 -17.98 -3.54
N GLN A 181 -8.60 -18.31 -4.67
CA GLN A 181 -7.75 -19.50 -4.79
C GLN A 181 -6.50 -19.39 -3.94
N VAL A 182 -5.85 -18.21 -3.93
CA VAL A 182 -4.64 -17.99 -3.13
C VAL A 182 -4.90 -18.19 -1.64
N MET A 183 -6.01 -17.62 -1.12
CA MET A 183 -6.36 -17.77 0.29
C MET A 183 -6.77 -19.20 0.65
N TYR A 184 -7.26 -19.98 -0.32
CA TYR A 184 -7.55 -21.40 -0.13
C TYR A 184 -6.25 -22.22 -0.02
N ASP A 185 -5.28 -21.95 -0.91
CA ASP A 185 -4.02 -22.69 -0.97
C ASP A 185 -3.04 -22.29 0.15
N PHE A 186 -3.12 -21.05 0.64
CA PHE A 186 -2.27 -20.49 1.70
C PHE A 186 -3.11 -19.91 2.86
N PRO A 187 -3.75 -20.74 3.69
CA PRO A 187 -4.64 -20.27 4.76
C PRO A 187 -3.92 -19.46 5.85
N GLU A 188 -2.60 -19.59 5.97
CA GLU A 188 -1.76 -18.85 6.93
C GLU A 188 -1.29 -17.50 6.38
N LEU A 189 -1.39 -17.29 5.06
CA LEU A 189 -0.96 -16.04 4.42
C LEU A 189 -1.82 -14.87 4.87
N VAL A 190 -1.18 -13.83 5.37
CA VAL A 190 -1.83 -12.53 5.57
C VAL A 190 -1.76 -11.74 4.27
N PHE A 191 -2.91 -11.53 3.63
CA PHE A 191 -3.03 -10.82 2.36
C PHE A 191 -3.73 -9.48 2.58
N VAL A 192 -3.10 -8.39 2.16
CA VAL A 192 -3.65 -7.03 2.23
C VAL A 192 -3.83 -6.50 0.83
N THR A 193 -5.06 -6.14 0.46
CA THR A 193 -5.31 -5.48 -0.82
C THR A 193 -4.89 -4.02 -0.76
N ARG A 194 -4.40 -3.48 -1.87
CA ARG A 194 -4.08 -2.07 -2.08
C ARG A 194 -4.90 -1.47 -3.20
N HIS A 195 -5.10 -0.17 -3.15
CA HIS A 195 -5.69 0.64 -4.21
C HIS A 195 -7.14 0.32 -4.54
N GLY A 196 -7.93 -0.03 -3.50
CA GLY A 196 -9.38 0.12 -3.51
C GLY A 196 -10.20 -1.07 -3.99
N CYS A 197 -9.65 -2.06 -4.67
CA CYS A 197 -10.38 -3.21 -5.24
C CYS A 197 -11.44 -2.86 -6.29
N GLU A 198 -11.55 -1.59 -6.70
CA GLU A 198 -12.59 -1.15 -7.62
C GLU A 198 -12.47 -1.80 -9.01
N PRO A 199 -13.59 -2.19 -9.63
CA PRO A 199 -14.99 -2.03 -9.19
C PRO A 199 -15.58 -3.26 -8.46
N TRP A 200 -14.77 -4.07 -7.79
CA TRP A 200 -15.18 -5.33 -7.14
C TRP A 200 -15.19 -5.25 -5.61
N GLU A 201 -15.47 -4.07 -5.03
CA GLU A 201 -15.45 -3.84 -3.57
C GLU A 201 -16.42 -4.77 -2.83
N ASP A 202 -17.61 -5.01 -3.39
CA ASP A 202 -18.59 -5.90 -2.80
C ASP A 202 -18.12 -7.37 -2.78
N LEU A 203 -17.40 -7.79 -3.82
CA LEU A 203 -16.76 -9.10 -3.84
C LEU A 203 -15.62 -9.15 -2.82
N ALA A 204 -14.79 -8.09 -2.71
CA ALA A 204 -13.73 -8.02 -1.71
C ALA A 204 -14.29 -8.13 -0.29
N ILE A 205 -15.43 -7.49 0.00
CA ILE A 205 -16.14 -7.63 1.28
C ILE A 205 -16.55 -9.10 1.52
N LYS A 206 -17.10 -9.77 0.51
CA LYS A 206 -17.49 -11.19 0.64
C LYS A 206 -16.28 -12.09 0.89
N LEU A 207 -15.15 -11.81 0.23
CA LEU A 207 -13.91 -12.55 0.46
C LEU A 207 -13.32 -12.27 1.84
N MET A 208 -13.35 -11.03 2.33
CA MET A 208 -12.93 -10.71 3.72
C MET A 208 -13.80 -11.37 4.79
N LEU A 209 -15.09 -11.60 4.51
CA LEU A 209 -15.96 -12.39 5.37
C LEU A 209 -15.64 -13.89 5.33
N LYS A 210 -15.19 -14.39 4.18
CA LYS A 210 -14.85 -15.79 3.95
C LYS A 210 -13.46 -16.13 4.53
N TRP A 211 -12.47 -15.23 4.33
CA TRP A 211 -11.08 -15.46 4.65
C TRP A 211 -10.60 -14.63 5.84
N PRO A 212 -10.21 -15.26 6.96
CA PRO A 212 -9.85 -14.53 8.19
C PRO A 212 -8.60 -13.67 8.04
N ASN A 213 -7.65 -14.06 7.16
CA ASN A 213 -6.36 -13.38 6.95
C ASN A 213 -6.35 -12.44 5.74
N LEU A 214 -7.52 -12.10 5.18
CA LEU A 214 -7.66 -11.10 4.11
C LEU A 214 -8.06 -9.75 4.71
N TYR A 215 -7.33 -8.70 4.30
CA TYR A 215 -7.49 -7.32 4.75
C TYR A 215 -7.58 -6.37 3.55
N TYR A 216 -8.07 -5.16 3.79
CA TYR A 216 -8.22 -4.11 2.79
C TYR A 216 -7.52 -2.84 3.24
N SER A 217 -6.63 -2.27 2.41
CA SER A 217 -5.99 -0.99 2.64
C SER A 217 -6.53 0.07 1.68
N THR A 218 -6.81 1.27 2.24
CA THR A 218 -7.43 2.39 1.52
C THR A 218 -6.46 3.22 0.67
N THR A 219 -5.26 2.74 0.45
CA THR A 219 -4.19 3.45 -0.27
C THR A 219 -4.61 4.02 -1.63
N ALA A 220 -3.98 5.12 -2.03
CA ALA A 220 -4.12 5.82 -3.31
C ALA A 220 -5.43 6.58 -3.54
N PHE A 221 -6.42 6.46 -2.68
CA PHE A 221 -7.67 7.21 -2.78
C PHE A 221 -7.74 8.33 -1.75
N ALA A 222 -8.22 9.50 -2.18
CA ALA A 222 -8.60 10.53 -1.22
C ALA A 222 -9.85 10.07 -0.44
N PRO A 223 -9.92 10.27 0.89
CA PRO A 223 -10.95 9.66 1.74
C PRO A 223 -12.40 9.90 1.29
N LYS A 224 -12.69 11.05 0.69
CA LYS A 224 -14.03 11.34 0.14
C LYS A 224 -14.48 10.40 -0.99
N PHE A 225 -13.54 9.65 -1.58
CA PHE A 225 -13.82 8.67 -2.64
C PHE A 225 -13.78 7.22 -2.13
N TYR A 226 -13.61 7.01 -0.83
CA TYR A 226 -13.69 5.64 -0.30
C TYR A 226 -15.07 5.06 -0.57
N PRO A 227 -15.17 3.82 -1.11
CA PRO A 227 -16.45 3.20 -1.41
C PRO A 227 -17.33 3.13 -0.17
N LYS A 228 -18.60 3.53 -0.33
CA LYS A 228 -19.56 3.49 0.79
C LYS A 228 -19.71 2.09 1.38
N SER A 229 -19.69 1.06 0.55
CA SER A 229 -19.79 -0.34 0.99
C SER A 229 -18.64 -0.74 1.93
N ILE A 230 -17.42 -0.24 1.67
CA ILE A 230 -16.25 -0.46 2.53
C ILE A 230 -16.42 0.25 3.88
N ILE A 231 -16.91 1.49 3.88
CA ILE A 231 -17.18 2.25 5.12
C ILE A 231 -18.30 1.59 5.94
N ASP A 232 -19.37 1.16 5.29
CA ASP A 232 -20.47 0.43 5.95
C ASP A 232 -19.98 -0.92 6.52
N TYR A 233 -19.09 -1.62 5.81
CA TYR A 233 -18.48 -2.85 6.28
C TYR A 233 -17.56 -2.61 7.49
N ALA A 234 -16.70 -1.57 7.43
CA ALA A 234 -15.85 -1.18 8.56
C ALA A 234 -16.66 -0.87 9.81
N ASN A 235 -17.81 -0.21 9.67
CA ASN A 235 -18.72 0.14 10.76
C ASN A 235 -19.50 -1.05 11.36
N THR A 236 -19.34 -2.24 10.80
CA THR A 236 -20.11 -3.42 11.20
C THR A 236 -19.18 -4.63 11.44
N ARG A 237 -19.07 -5.54 10.48
CA ARG A 237 -18.33 -6.80 10.62
C ARG A 237 -16.86 -6.70 10.25
N GLY A 238 -16.47 -5.63 9.58
CA GLY A 238 -15.12 -5.41 9.04
C GLY A 238 -14.27 -4.44 9.84
N SER A 239 -14.63 -4.10 11.08
CA SER A 239 -13.86 -3.13 11.88
C SER A 239 -12.39 -3.53 12.05
N ASP A 240 -12.10 -4.83 12.08
CA ASP A 240 -10.75 -5.38 12.23
C ASP A 240 -10.08 -5.72 10.87
N LYS A 241 -10.67 -5.28 9.75
CA LYS A 241 -10.24 -5.66 8.39
C LYS A 241 -9.77 -4.50 7.54
N ILE A 242 -10.20 -3.28 7.83
CA ILE A 242 -9.93 -2.11 7.03
C ILE A 242 -8.75 -1.34 7.64
N ILE A 243 -7.73 -1.09 6.82
CA ILE A 243 -6.46 -0.49 7.23
C ILE A 243 -6.29 0.85 6.50
N TYR A 244 -5.89 1.88 7.23
CA TYR A 244 -5.51 3.15 6.64
C TYR A 244 -4.17 3.03 5.89
N GLY A 245 -4.13 3.63 4.72
CA GLY A 245 -2.92 3.92 3.99
C GLY A 245 -3.14 5.18 3.17
N GLY A 246 -2.17 6.08 3.23
CA GLY A 246 -2.17 7.32 2.46
C GLY A 246 -1.74 7.10 1.00
N TYR A 247 -1.05 8.05 0.47
CA TYR A 247 -0.35 8.01 -0.83
C TYR A 247 0.60 9.19 -0.98
N PHE A 248 1.15 9.66 0.14
CA PHE A 248 2.10 10.76 0.18
C PHE A 248 3.52 10.28 -0.15
N PRO A 249 4.29 10.99 -0.96
CA PRO A 249 3.93 12.17 -1.77
C PRO A 249 3.46 11.81 -3.19
N MET A 250 3.27 10.54 -3.48
CA MET A 250 3.11 10.00 -4.83
C MET A 250 1.96 10.64 -5.62
N GLY A 251 0.79 10.76 -5.03
CA GLY A 251 -0.38 11.34 -5.72
C GLY A 251 -1.25 12.24 -4.85
N LEU A 252 -1.02 12.26 -3.52
CA LEU A 252 -1.82 13.01 -2.57
C LEU A 252 -0.93 13.71 -1.53
N SER A 253 -1.26 14.94 -1.15
CA SER A 253 -0.70 15.59 0.04
C SER A 253 -1.39 15.07 1.30
N LEU A 254 -0.67 15.05 2.44
CA LEU A 254 -1.26 14.65 3.72
C LEU A 254 -2.34 15.64 4.17
N ASP A 255 -2.19 16.94 3.91
CA ASP A 255 -3.22 17.94 4.20
C ASP A 255 -4.56 17.55 3.56
N ARG A 256 -4.54 17.23 2.27
CA ARG A 256 -5.75 16.82 1.56
C ARG A 256 -6.36 15.53 2.10
N ILE A 257 -5.52 14.55 2.42
CA ILE A 257 -6.00 13.27 2.98
C ILE A 257 -6.70 13.54 4.32
N MET A 258 -6.07 14.30 5.21
CA MET A 258 -6.61 14.55 6.55
C MET A 258 -7.85 15.46 6.53
N ASP A 259 -7.91 16.43 5.61
CA ASP A 259 -9.10 17.26 5.40
C ASP A 259 -10.29 16.43 4.88
N ASP A 260 -10.08 15.64 3.84
CA ASP A 260 -11.13 14.77 3.28
C ASP A 260 -11.59 13.71 4.31
N MET A 261 -10.70 13.26 5.22
CA MET A 261 -10.99 12.27 6.26
C MET A 261 -12.03 12.77 7.26
N GLN A 262 -12.14 14.10 7.48
CA GLN A 262 -13.17 14.68 8.35
C GLN A 262 -14.60 14.38 7.90
N GLY A 263 -14.79 14.06 6.62
CA GLY A 263 -16.08 13.70 6.04
C GLY A 263 -16.45 12.22 6.14
N LEU A 264 -15.56 11.35 6.64
CA LEU A 264 -15.85 9.92 6.74
C LEU A 264 -16.85 9.60 7.85
N ALA A 265 -17.84 8.79 7.51
CA ALA A 265 -18.87 8.34 8.44
C ALA A 265 -18.46 7.07 9.21
N LEU A 266 -17.26 7.07 9.81
CA LEU A 266 -16.82 5.99 10.69
C LEU A 266 -17.33 6.21 12.11
N LYS A 267 -17.65 5.10 12.80
CA LYS A 267 -18.00 5.10 14.21
C LYS A 267 -16.78 5.39 15.09
N ASP A 268 -17.01 5.90 16.28
CA ASP A 268 -15.93 6.30 17.19
C ASP A 268 -15.02 5.13 17.60
N ASP A 269 -15.58 3.95 17.80
CA ASP A 269 -14.86 2.72 18.12
C ASP A 269 -14.13 2.08 16.94
N VAL A 270 -14.41 2.51 15.70
CA VAL A 270 -13.75 2.03 14.49
C VAL A 270 -12.50 2.86 14.15
N TRP A 271 -12.47 4.15 14.50
CA TRP A 271 -11.35 5.02 14.20
C TRP A 271 -9.97 4.51 14.68
N PRO A 272 -9.80 4.07 15.95
CA PRO A 272 -8.51 3.53 16.39
C PRO A 272 -8.07 2.31 15.59
N LYS A 273 -9.00 1.43 15.28
CA LYS A 273 -8.73 0.21 14.50
C LYS A 273 -8.29 0.57 13.08
N PHE A 274 -9.03 1.46 12.42
CA PHE A 274 -8.75 1.90 11.05
C PHE A 274 -7.40 2.62 10.94
N LEU A 275 -7.13 3.56 11.84
CA LEU A 275 -5.95 4.41 11.75
C LEU A 275 -4.67 3.77 12.30
N ARG A 276 -4.78 2.75 13.18
CA ARG A 276 -3.63 2.22 13.92
C ARG A 276 -3.67 0.70 14.12
N ASP A 277 -4.70 0.20 14.84
CA ASP A 277 -4.62 -1.11 15.47
C ASP A 277 -4.55 -2.25 14.45
N ASN A 278 -5.32 -2.16 13.37
CA ASN A 278 -5.31 -3.17 12.29
C ASN A 278 -3.96 -3.21 11.58
N ALA A 279 -3.35 -2.05 11.33
CA ALA A 279 -2.00 -1.98 10.75
C ALA A 279 -0.95 -2.56 11.69
N ARG A 280 -1.00 -2.22 13.00
CA ARG A 280 -0.09 -2.79 14.01
C ARG A 280 -0.22 -4.30 14.09
N GLN A 281 -1.44 -4.82 14.09
CA GLN A 281 -1.70 -6.26 14.10
C GLN A 281 -1.10 -6.95 12.88
N VAL A 282 -1.39 -6.45 11.68
CA VAL A 282 -0.95 -7.05 10.41
C VAL A 282 0.57 -6.99 10.25
N LEU A 283 1.19 -5.86 10.62
CA LEU A 283 2.65 -5.64 10.54
C LEU A 283 3.40 -6.14 11.78
N LYS A 284 2.69 -6.66 12.81
CA LYS A 284 3.28 -7.14 14.07
C LYS A 284 4.14 -6.09 14.77
N LEU A 285 3.62 -4.88 14.84
CA LEU A 285 4.26 -3.77 15.55
C LEU A 285 3.87 -3.81 17.03
N THR A 286 4.85 -3.78 17.88
CA THR A 286 4.68 -3.72 19.35
C THR A 286 4.30 -2.34 19.81
#